data_2e2423c9cb9c2fd30a9d6972f1a0563a
#
_entry.id   2e2423c9cb9c2fd30a9d6972f1a0563a
#
_cell.length_a   1.000
_cell.length_b   1.000
_cell.length_c   1.000
_cell.angle_alpha   90.00
_cell.angle_beta   90.00
_cell.angle_gamma   90.00
#
_symmetry.space_group_name_H-M   'P 1'
#
loop_
_entity.id
_entity.type
_entity.pdbx_description
1 polymer ?
#
loop_
_entity_poly.entity_id
_entity_poly.type
_entity_poly.pdbx_seq_one_letter_code
_entity_poly.pdbx_strand_id
1 'polypeptide(L)'
;RRPVGLVMAQPDPSVTRIAGPWRHHDVHANGIRFQCVEALPDAGDDTSPTTRPLVILLHGFASFWWSWRHQLRGLSDVRVVAVDLRGYGGSDKPPRGYDGWTLAGDTAGLIRALGHTSATLVGHADGGLVCWATAVLHSRMVRAIALVSSPHPAALKRSVLVCAEQRRALLPSLLRYQVPKWPEHLLTRHD
;
A
#
# COMPACT_ATOMS: atom_id res chain seq x y z
N ARG A 1 37.62 18.10 -6.19
CA ARG A 1 37.21 16.70 -5.90
C ARG A 1 35.76 16.77 -5.45
N ARG A 2 34.82 16.26 -6.26
CA ARG A 2 33.42 16.12 -5.88
C ARG A 2 33.33 15.02 -4.81
N PRO A 3 32.59 15.20 -3.72
CA PRO A 3 32.37 14.12 -2.78
C PRO A 3 31.61 13.00 -3.51
N VAL A 4 32.15 11.80 -3.41
CA VAL A 4 31.49 10.58 -3.86
C VAL A 4 30.19 10.51 -3.07
N GLY A 5 29.05 10.61 -3.77
CA GLY A 5 27.74 10.50 -3.14
C GLY A 5 27.68 9.17 -2.39
N LEU A 6 27.38 9.23 -1.11
CA LEU A 6 27.08 8.07 -0.29
C LEU A 6 25.89 7.37 -0.96
N VAL A 7 26.16 6.32 -1.69
CA VAL A 7 25.11 5.39 -2.13
C VAL A 7 24.69 4.66 -0.85
N MET A 8 23.65 5.15 -0.21
CA MET A 8 23.01 4.44 0.89
C MET A 8 22.66 3.05 0.36
N ALA A 9 23.29 2.02 0.90
CA ALA A 9 22.95 0.66 0.59
C ALA A 9 21.45 0.49 0.86
N GLN A 10 20.71 -0.02 -0.13
CA GLN A 10 19.29 -0.30 0.10
C GLN A 10 19.21 -1.34 1.23
N PRO A 11 18.37 -1.11 2.25
CA PRO A 11 18.23 -2.06 3.34
C PRO A 11 17.79 -3.41 2.75
N ASP A 12 18.34 -4.49 3.30
CA ASP A 12 18.01 -5.84 2.89
C ASP A 12 16.47 -6.04 2.97
N PRO A 13 15.80 -6.42 1.88
CA PRO A 13 14.37 -6.69 1.88
C PRO A 13 13.93 -7.73 2.93
N SER A 14 14.84 -8.58 3.40
CA SER A 14 14.57 -9.55 4.46
C SER A 14 14.15 -8.90 5.78
N VAL A 15 14.56 -7.67 6.06
CA VAL A 15 14.18 -6.92 7.27
C VAL A 15 12.66 -6.75 7.40
N THR A 16 11.94 -6.71 6.28
CA THR A 16 10.47 -6.58 6.26
C THR A 16 9.75 -7.92 6.37
N ARG A 17 10.49 -9.06 6.31
CA ARG A 17 9.93 -10.42 6.43
C ARG A 17 9.87 -10.87 7.90
N ILE A 18 9.05 -10.19 8.67
CA ILE A 18 8.87 -10.46 10.11
C ILE A 18 8.10 -11.77 10.28
N ALA A 19 8.64 -12.68 11.08
CA ALA A 19 8.01 -13.97 11.36
C ALA A 19 6.70 -13.82 12.14
N GLY A 20 5.74 -14.70 11.88
CA GLY A 20 4.44 -14.70 12.54
C GLY A 20 3.49 -15.76 11.96
N PRO A 21 2.22 -15.76 12.36
CA PRO A 21 1.20 -16.70 11.86
C PRO A 21 0.71 -16.29 10.46
N TRP A 22 1.64 -16.02 9.57
CA TRP A 22 1.40 -15.60 8.18
C TRP A 22 2.52 -16.11 7.29
N ARG A 23 2.26 -16.10 5.99
CA ARG A 23 3.19 -16.48 4.95
C ARG A 23 3.59 -15.24 4.13
N HIS A 24 4.89 -15.05 3.94
CA HIS A 24 5.44 -14.08 3.00
C HIS A 24 5.59 -14.73 1.63
N HIS A 25 5.13 -14.08 0.60
CA HIS A 25 5.33 -14.50 -0.79
C HIS A 25 5.42 -13.30 -1.72
N ASP A 26 6.06 -13.51 -2.85
CA ASP A 26 6.24 -12.48 -3.86
C ASP A 26 5.21 -12.67 -4.98
N VAL A 27 4.57 -11.59 -5.40
CA VAL A 27 3.59 -11.56 -6.48
C VAL A 27 4.06 -10.61 -7.56
N HIS A 28 4.16 -11.08 -8.80
CA HIS A 28 4.51 -10.25 -9.94
C HIS A 28 3.24 -9.70 -10.58
N ALA A 29 3.14 -8.37 -10.65
CA ALA A 29 2.01 -7.70 -11.28
C ALA A 29 2.49 -6.35 -11.86
N ASN A 30 1.91 -5.94 -12.98
CA ASN A 30 2.17 -4.64 -13.61
C ASN A 30 3.69 -4.31 -13.74
N GLY A 31 4.49 -5.33 -14.06
CA GLY A 31 5.93 -5.20 -14.35
C GLY A 31 6.86 -5.08 -13.15
N ILE A 32 6.36 -5.24 -11.91
CA ILE A 32 7.18 -5.27 -10.70
C ILE A 32 6.80 -6.44 -9.78
N ARG A 33 7.70 -6.73 -8.85
CA ARG A 33 7.51 -7.71 -7.79
C ARG A 33 6.98 -7.00 -6.54
N PHE A 34 5.88 -7.51 -6.00
CA PHE A 34 5.28 -7.08 -4.74
C PHE A 34 5.54 -8.10 -3.64
N GLN A 35 5.96 -7.65 -2.47
CA GLN A 35 5.91 -8.44 -1.26
C GLN A 35 4.49 -8.47 -0.74
N CYS A 36 3.95 -9.67 -0.61
CA CYS A 36 2.62 -9.93 -0.06
C CYS A 36 2.73 -10.75 1.21
N VAL A 37 1.85 -10.50 2.14
CA VAL A 37 1.74 -11.24 3.40
C VAL A 37 0.30 -11.71 3.56
N GLU A 38 0.12 -13.01 3.73
CA GLU A 38 -1.16 -13.67 3.80
C GLU A 38 -1.28 -14.47 5.10
N ALA A 39 -2.40 -14.39 5.79
CA ALA A 39 -2.65 -15.21 6.96
C ALA A 39 -2.56 -16.69 6.60
N LEU A 40 -1.98 -17.49 7.48
CA LEU A 40 -2.03 -18.94 7.32
C LEU A 40 -3.47 -19.41 7.53
N PRO A 41 -3.95 -20.35 6.71
CA PRO A 41 -5.26 -20.98 6.96
C PRO A 41 -5.25 -21.69 8.30
N ASP A 42 -6.42 -21.77 8.92
CA ASP A 42 -6.59 -22.55 10.16
C ASP A 42 -6.30 -24.03 9.89
N ALA A 43 -5.80 -24.72 10.91
CA ALA A 43 -5.50 -26.15 10.81
C ALA A 43 -6.77 -26.94 10.43
N GLY A 44 -6.70 -27.67 9.31
CA GLY A 44 -7.82 -28.45 8.78
C GLY A 44 -8.68 -27.72 7.73
N ASP A 45 -8.30 -26.52 7.35
CA ASP A 45 -8.97 -25.79 6.28
C ASP A 45 -8.35 -26.15 4.91
N ASP A 46 -8.97 -27.13 4.25
CA ASP A 46 -8.60 -27.60 2.90
C ASP A 46 -9.21 -26.75 1.77
N THR A 47 -9.84 -25.62 2.09
CA THR A 47 -10.43 -24.75 1.08
C THR A 47 -9.37 -24.08 0.23
N SER A 48 -9.52 -24.14 -1.09
CA SER A 48 -8.60 -23.46 -2.01
C SER A 48 -8.60 -21.95 -1.71
N PRO A 49 -7.42 -21.31 -1.66
CA PRO A 49 -7.32 -19.86 -1.44
C PRO A 49 -8.14 -19.02 -2.42
N THR A 50 -8.42 -19.56 -3.62
CA THR A 50 -9.18 -18.85 -4.66
C THR A 50 -10.70 -18.95 -4.49
N THR A 51 -11.21 -19.80 -3.62
CA THR A 51 -12.65 -19.92 -3.35
C THR A 51 -13.17 -18.91 -2.34
N ARG A 52 -12.29 -18.42 -1.45
CA ARG A 52 -12.64 -17.38 -0.47
C ARG A 52 -12.62 -15.99 -1.10
N PRO A 53 -13.54 -15.09 -0.71
CA PRO A 53 -13.50 -13.70 -1.17
C PRO A 53 -12.14 -13.05 -0.82
N LEU A 54 -11.51 -12.37 -1.79
CA LEU A 54 -10.23 -11.70 -1.59
C LEU A 54 -10.41 -10.33 -0.94
N VAL A 55 -9.61 -10.06 0.08
CA VAL A 55 -9.43 -8.75 0.71
C VAL A 55 -7.97 -8.34 0.57
N ILE A 56 -7.70 -7.19 -0.04
CA ILE A 56 -6.36 -6.62 -0.15
C ILE A 56 -6.24 -5.43 0.79
N LEU A 57 -5.20 -5.44 1.63
CA LEU A 57 -4.90 -4.39 2.60
C LEU A 57 -3.75 -3.53 2.10
N LEU A 58 -4.01 -2.23 1.92
CA LEU A 58 -3.08 -1.24 1.36
C LEU A 58 -2.71 -0.22 2.44
N HIS A 59 -1.42 -0.16 2.79
CA HIS A 59 -0.90 0.72 3.84
C HIS A 59 -0.74 2.17 3.38
N GLY A 60 -0.51 3.09 4.31
CA GLY A 60 -0.24 4.50 4.06
C GLY A 60 1.24 4.85 3.90
N PHE A 61 1.52 6.15 3.78
CA PHE A 61 2.85 6.70 3.69
C PHE A 61 3.73 6.31 4.89
N ALA A 62 5.02 6.10 4.65
CA ALA A 62 6.03 5.72 5.64
C ALA A 62 5.65 4.46 6.46
N SER A 63 4.91 3.55 5.83
CA SER A 63 4.41 2.32 6.44
C SER A 63 4.67 1.13 5.52
N PHE A 64 4.32 -0.06 5.96
CA PHE A 64 4.42 -1.31 5.20
C PHE A 64 3.38 -2.32 5.73
N TRP A 65 3.33 -3.53 5.18
CA TRP A 65 2.34 -4.55 5.50
C TRP A 65 2.13 -4.77 7.02
N TRP A 66 3.13 -4.52 7.86
CA TRP A 66 3.08 -4.70 9.32
C TRP A 66 1.97 -3.93 10.01
N SER A 67 1.54 -2.81 9.41
CA SER A 67 0.39 -2.03 9.92
C SER A 67 -0.88 -2.87 10.00
N TRP A 68 -0.98 -3.91 9.19
CA TRP A 68 -2.14 -4.78 9.04
C TRP A 68 -2.03 -6.11 9.79
N ARG A 69 -0.99 -6.32 10.61
CA ARG A 69 -0.72 -7.58 11.33
C ARG A 69 -1.89 -8.09 12.17
N HIS A 70 -2.70 -7.18 12.74
CA HIS A 70 -3.87 -7.54 13.54
C HIS A 70 -5.05 -7.95 12.64
N GLN A 71 -5.27 -7.28 11.53
CA GLN A 71 -6.31 -7.60 10.56
C GLN A 71 -6.04 -8.92 9.84
N LEU A 72 -4.78 -9.23 9.55
CA LEU A 72 -4.37 -10.52 9.01
C LEU A 72 -4.80 -11.69 9.91
N ARG A 73 -4.79 -11.49 11.23
CA ARG A 73 -5.17 -12.52 12.21
C ARG A 73 -6.67 -12.55 12.54
N GLY A 74 -7.36 -11.45 12.31
CA GLY A 74 -8.74 -11.26 12.76
C GLY A 74 -9.82 -11.54 11.71
N LEU A 75 -9.42 -11.79 10.45
CA LEU A 75 -10.35 -12.00 9.33
C LEU A 75 -10.20 -13.42 8.78
N SER A 76 -10.86 -14.40 9.40
CA SER A 76 -10.75 -15.83 9.06
C SER A 76 -11.61 -16.27 7.87
N ASP A 77 -12.77 -15.61 7.66
CA ASP A 77 -13.76 -16.06 6.65
C ASP A 77 -13.41 -15.64 5.21
N VAL A 78 -12.35 -14.87 5.04
CA VAL A 78 -11.91 -14.30 3.76
C VAL A 78 -10.42 -14.55 3.55
N ARG A 79 -9.99 -14.53 2.30
CA ARG A 79 -8.57 -14.52 1.98
C ARG A 79 -8.03 -13.11 2.13
N VAL A 80 -7.17 -12.88 3.12
CA VAL A 80 -6.60 -11.56 3.43
C VAL A 80 -5.16 -11.49 2.98
N VAL A 81 -4.84 -10.49 2.17
CA VAL A 81 -3.48 -10.24 1.68
C VAL A 81 -3.10 -8.79 1.97
N ALA A 82 -2.13 -8.60 2.84
CA ALA A 82 -1.48 -7.30 3.04
C ALA A 82 -0.32 -7.16 2.06
N VAL A 83 -0.23 -6.00 1.41
CA VAL A 83 0.72 -5.76 0.33
C VAL A 83 1.62 -4.60 0.71
N ASP A 84 2.92 -4.77 0.50
CA ASP A 84 3.83 -3.63 0.44
C ASP A 84 3.63 -2.93 -0.90
N LEU A 85 3.17 -1.70 -0.86
CA LEU A 85 2.96 -0.91 -2.08
C LEU A 85 4.28 -0.69 -2.83
N ARG A 86 4.19 -0.40 -4.12
CA ARG A 86 5.31 0.03 -4.95
C ARG A 86 6.16 1.07 -4.23
N GLY A 87 7.47 0.83 -4.12
CA GLY A 87 8.41 1.73 -3.45
C GLY A 87 8.57 1.50 -1.95
N TYR A 88 7.77 0.61 -1.35
CA TYR A 88 7.78 0.37 0.09
C TYR A 88 8.22 -1.05 0.44
N GLY A 89 8.61 -1.22 1.69
CA GLY A 89 8.92 -2.50 2.32
C GLY A 89 9.79 -3.40 1.45
N GLY A 90 9.35 -4.63 1.24
CA GLY A 90 10.05 -5.61 0.41
C GLY A 90 9.68 -5.57 -1.08
N SER A 91 8.73 -4.71 -1.50
CA SER A 91 8.37 -4.54 -2.90
C SER A 91 9.42 -3.78 -3.70
N ASP A 92 9.40 -3.95 -5.02
CA ASP A 92 10.30 -3.24 -5.92
C ASP A 92 10.13 -1.73 -5.85
N LYS A 93 11.24 -1.02 -6.07
CA LYS A 93 11.34 0.45 -5.98
C LYS A 93 11.76 1.05 -7.33
N PRO A 94 10.92 0.93 -8.37
CA PRO A 94 11.24 1.49 -9.68
C PRO A 94 11.34 3.02 -9.59
N PRO A 95 12.11 3.66 -10.48
CA PRO A 95 12.32 5.11 -10.44
C PRO A 95 11.09 5.93 -10.86
N ARG A 96 10.01 5.26 -11.32
CA ARG A 96 8.78 5.91 -11.83
C ARG A 96 7.54 5.07 -11.53
N GLY A 97 6.36 5.67 -11.77
CA GLY A 97 5.09 4.96 -11.65
C GLY A 97 4.47 5.05 -10.26
N TYR A 98 4.57 6.21 -9.62
CA TYR A 98 3.97 6.48 -8.31
C TYR A 98 2.70 7.34 -8.42
N ASP A 99 2.18 7.48 -9.62
CA ASP A 99 0.90 8.14 -9.88
C ASP A 99 -0.29 7.21 -9.64
N GLY A 100 -1.48 7.81 -9.43
CA GLY A 100 -2.69 7.05 -9.10
C GLY A 100 -3.13 6.05 -10.18
N TRP A 101 -2.80 6.29 -11.47
CA TRP A 101 -3.11 5.38 -12.56
C TRP A 101 -2.28 4.11 -12.47
N THR A 102 -0.98 4.27 -12.26
CA THR A 102 -0.05 3.14 -12.11
C THR A 102 -0.36 2.32 -10.87
N LEU A 103 -0.61 2.97 -9.72
CA LEU A 103 -0.94 2.29 -8.47
C LEU A 103 -2.28 1.54 -8.54
N ALA A 104 -3.27 2.10 -9.24
CA ALA A 104 -4.52 1.39 -9.52
C ALA A 104 -4.30 0.19 -10.44
N GLY A 105 -3.45 0.33 -11.46
CA GLY A 105 -3.03 -0.77 -12.33
C GLY A 105 -2.29 -1.87 -11.58
N ASP A 106 -1.45 -1.51 -10.61
CA ASP A 106 -0.76 -2.45 -9.72
C ASP A 106 -1.79 -3.28 -8.93
N THR A 107 -2.75 -2.61 -8.30
CA THR A 107 -3.80 -3.26 -7.51
C THR A 107 -4.66 -4.19 -8.37
N ALA A 108 -5.06 -3.75 -9.55
CA ALA A 108 -5.79 -4.57 -10.51
C ALA A 108 -4.97 -5.77 -11.00
N GLY A 109 -3.67 -5.58 -11.20
CA GLY A 109 -2.72 -6.64 -11.54
C GLY A 109 -2.59 -7.67 -10.41
N LEU A 110 -2.49 -7.21 -9.17
CA LEU A 110 -2.43 -8.07 -7.98
C LEU A 110 -3.68 -8.94 -7.83
N ILE A 111 -4.89 -8.37 -8.01
CA ILE A 111 -6.13 -9.13 -7.96
C ILE A 111 -6.09 -10.31 -8.93
N ARG A 112 -5.65 -10.07 -10.19
CA ARG A 112 -5.53 -11.14 -11.22
C ARG A 112 -4.44 -12.14 -10.87
N ALA A 113 -3.27 -11.66 -10.45
CA ALA A 113 -2.14 -12.53 -10.12
C ALA A 113 -2.41 -13.42 -8.89
N LEU A 114 -3.27 -12.97 -7.98
CA LEU A 114 -3.76 -13.75 -6.84
C LEU A 114 -4.88 -14.74 -7.23
N GLY A 115 -5.28 -14.80 -8.50
CA GLY A 115 -6.26 -15.75 -9.03
C GLY A 115 -7.73 -15.33 -8.87
N HIS A 116 -7.99 -14.03 -8.65
CA HIS A 116 -9.33 -13.50 -8.47
C HIS A 116 -9.75 -12.55 -9.59
N THR A 117 -11.06 -12.45 -9.81
CA THR A 117 -11.66 -11.49 -10.75
C THR A 117 -12.00 -10.16 -10.09
N SER A 118 -12.21 -10.17 -8.77
CA SER A 118 -12.52 -8.99 -7.97
C SER A 118 -12.06 -9.16 -6.52
N ALA A 119 -11.88 -8.03 -5.83
CA ALA A 119 -11.51 -7.99 -4.42
C ALA A 119 -12.22 -6.87 -3.66
N THR A 120 -12.31 -7.01 -2.36
CA THR A 120 -12.54 -5.90 -1.44
C THR A 120 -11.20 -5.25 -1.12
N LEU A 121 -11.11 -3.93 -1.23
CA LEU A 121 -9.90 -3.18 -0.93
C LEU A 121 -10.05 -2.44 0.39
N VAL A 122 -9.07 -2.57 1.26
CA VAL A 122 -9.01 -1.82 2.53
C VAL A 122 -7.77 -0.95 2.49
N GLY A 123 -7.95 0.36 2.60
CA GLY A 123 -6.84 1.30 2.49
C GLY A 123 -6.74 2.25 3.69
N HIS A 124 -5.53 2.44 4.19
CA HIS A 124 -5.22 3.43 5.22
C HIS A 124 -4.48 4.60 4.59
N ALA A 125 -4.91 5.83 4.90
CA ALA A 125 -4.29 7.06 4.41
C ALA A 125 -4.08 7.04 2.88
N ASP A 126 -2.82 7.07 2.39
CA ASP A 126 -2.52 7.03 0.96
C ASP A 126 -2.95 5.72 0.29
N GLY A 127 -2.92 4.59 1.01
CA GLY A 127 -3.49 3.33 0.53
C GLY A 127 -4.98 3.44 0.21
N GLY A 128 -5.71 4.29 0.94
CA GLY A 128 -7.10 4.60 0.64
C GLY A 128 -7.27 5.42 -0.65
N LEU A 129 -6.31 6.29 -1.00
CA LEU A 129 -6.32 6.98 -2.30
C LEU A 129 -6.12 5.98 -3.44
N VAL A 130 -5.29 4.96 -3.24
CA VAL A 130 -5.13 3.85 -4.20
C VAL A 130 -6.43 3.07 -4.34
N CYS A 131 -7.15 2.79 -3.24
CA CYS A 131 -8.47 2.16 -3.29
C CYS A 131 -9.45 2.99 -4.13
N TRP A 132 -9.52 4.31 -3.92
CA TRP A 132 -10.36 5.20 -4.70
C TRP A 132 -10.00 5.18 -6.19
N ALA A 133 -8.72 5.31 -6.52
CA ALA A 133 -8.25 5.26 -7.90
C ALA A 133 -8.61 3.93 -8.57
N THR A 134 -8.40 2.81 -7.86
CA THR A 134 -8.72 1.48 -8.38
C THR A 134 -10.24 1.32 -8.59
N ALA A 135 -11.07 1.78 -7.65
CA ALA A 135 -12.52 1.72 -7.77
C ALA A 135 -13.06 2.51 -8.97
N VAL A 136 -12.42 3.62 -9.31
CA VAL A 136 -12.80 4.45 -10.48
C VAL A 136 -12.30 3.82 -11.78
N LEU A 137 -11.02 3.42 -11.83
CA LEU A 137 -10.36 3.00 -13.06
C LEU A 137 -10.61 1.53 -13.41
N HIS A 138 -10.83 0.69 -12.40
CA HIS A 138 -11.02 -0.75 -12.51
C HIS A 138 -12.26 -1.22 -11.76
N SER A 139 -13.38 -0.51 -11.90
CA SER A 139 -14.62 -0.70 -11.11
C SER A 139 -15.13 -2.14 -11.10
N ARG A 140 -14.98 -2.89 -12.21
CA ARG A 140 -15.39 -4.30 -12.30
C ARG A 140 -14.57 -5.25 -11.42
N MET A 141 -13.38 -4.82 -11.00
CA MET A 141 -12.47 -5.60 -10.16
C MET A 141 -12.57 -5.24 -8.67
N VAL A 142 -13.34 -4.21 -8.33
CA VAL A 142 -13.51 -3.74 -6.95
C VAL A 142 -14.92 -4.05 -6.49
N ARG A 143 -15.03 -5.00 -5.56
CA ARG A 143 -16.31 -5.40 -4.95
C ARG A 143 -16.79 -4.35 -3.93
N ALA A 144 -15.87 -3.87 -3.11
CA ALA A 144 -16.10 -2.85 -2.09
C ALA A 144 -14.77 -2.18 -1.72
N ILE A 145 -14.85 -0.99 -1.13
CA ILE A 145 -13.71 -0.32 -0.50
C ILE A 145 -14.04 -0.01 0.96
N ALA A 146 -13.08 -0.23 1.86
CA ALA A 146 -13.11 0.24 3.24
C ALA A 146 -11.92 1.19 3.46
N LEU A 147 -12.18 2.35 4.02
CA LEU A 147 -11.19 3.42 4.10
C LEU A 147 -10.97 3.82 5.55
N VAL A 148 -9.71 3.83 5.96
CA VAL A 148 -9.28 4.25 7.29
C VAL A 148 -8.45 5.52 7.14
N SER A 149 -8.89 6.61 7.76
CA SER A 149 -8.19 7.92 7.72
C SER A 149 -7.88 8.41 6.30
N SER A 150 -8.75 8.10 5.34
CA SER A 150 -8.55 8.46 3.93
C SER A 150 -9.82 9.11 3.37
N PRO A 151 -9.89 10.44 3.35
CA PRO A 151 -11.05 11.15 2.81
C PRO A 151 -11.14 10.97 1.29
N HIS A 152 -12.35 11.13 0.76
CA HIS A 152 -12.54 11.20 -0.68
C HIS A 152 -11.71 12.33 -1.29
N PRO A 153 -10.97 12.13 -2.40
CA PRO A 153 -10.07 13.13 -2.98
C PRO A 153 -10.75 14.48 -3.27
N ALA A 154 -11.99 14.45 -3.76
CA ALA A 154 -12.75 15.69 -4.02
C ALA A 154 -13.14 16.41 -2.72
N ALA A 155 -13.48 15.68 -1.65
CA ALA A 155 -13.77 16.26 -0.35
C ALA A 155 -12.53 16.90 0.26
N LEU A 156 -11.37 16.22 0.18
CA LEU A 156 -10.08 16.75 0.62
C LEU A 156 -9.73 18.04 -0.13
N LYS A 157 -9.82 18.05 -1.46
CA LYS A 157 -9.59 19.23 -2.28
C LYS A 157 -10.51 20.38 -1.87
N ARG A 158 -11.79 20.11 -1.71
CA ARG A 158 -12.77 21.14 -1.28
C ARG A 158 -12.44 21.68 0.11
N SER A 159 -12.10 20.82 1.07
CA SER A 159 -11.80 21.24 2.44
C SER A 159 -10.56 22.16 2.51
N VAL A 160 -9.52 21.85 1.74
CA VAL A 160 -8.32 22.72 1.64
C VAL A 160 -8.64 24.07 1.02
N LEU A 161 -9.57 24.14 0.06
CA LEU A 161 -9.95 25.40 -0.58
C LEU A 161 -10.82 26.29 0.33
N VAL A 162 -11.78 25.69 1.04
CA VAL A 162 -12.80 26.46 1.79
C VAL A 162 -12.51 26.60 3.29
N CYS A 163 -11.71 25.71 3.89
CA CYS A 163 -11.42 25.71 5.32
C CYS A 163 -9.98 26.17 5.59
N ALA A 164 -9.84 27.35 6.21
CA ALA A 164 -8.52 27.92 6.51
C ALA A 164 -7.71 27.05 7.50
N GLU A 165 -8.36 26.39 8.43
CA GLU A 165 -7.74 25.50 9.41
C GLU A 165 -7.16 24.26 8.75
N GLN A 166 -7.91 23.59 7.90
CA GLN A 166 -7.47 22.44 7.10
C GLN A 166 -6.31 22.83 6.17
N ARG A 167 -6.39 23.99 5.54
CA ARG A 167 -5.33 24.52 4.69
C ARG A 167 -4.04 24.75 5.48
N ARG A 168 -4.12 25.36 6.67
CA ARG A 168 -2.96 25.58 7.54
C ARG A 168 -2.32 24.27 8.01
N ALA A 169 -3.12 23.25 8.27
CA ALA A 169 -2.63 21.94 8.70
C ALA A 169 -1.97 21.14 7.56
N LEU A 170 -2.58 21.12 6.37
CA LEU A 170 -2.16 20.23 5.28
C LEU A 170 -1.13 20.84 4.33
N LEU A 171 -1.27 22.13 4.00
CA LEU A 171 -0.46 22.77 2.97
C LEU A 171 1.04 22.77 3.27
N PRO A 172 1.50 23.05 4.52
CA PRO A 172 2.94 23.00 4.84
C PRO A 172 3.54 21.61 4.65
N SER A 173 2.81 20.56 5.01
CA SER A 173 3.26 19.17 4.83
C SER A 173 3.34 18.80 3.35
N LEU A 174 2.29 19.11 2.59
CA LEU A 174 2.26 18.86 1.14
C LEU A 174 3.41 19.57 0.43
N LEU A 175 3.67 20.83 0.76
CA LEU A 175 4.77 21.60 0.15
C LEU A 175 6.15 21.05 0.53
N ARG A 176 6.35 20.62 1.79
CA ARG A 176 7.61 20.01 2.23
C ARG A 176 7.96 18.75 1.44
N TYR A 177 6.96 17.91 1.16
CA TYR A 177 7.18 16.67 0.39
C TYR A 177 7.39 16.90 -1.12
N GLN A 178 7.14 18.11 -1.62
CA GLN A 178 7.44 18.47 -3.02
C GLN A 178 8.87 18.99 -3.22
N VAL A 179 9.59 19.31 -2.16
CA VAL A 179 10.98 19.81 -2.26
C VAL A 179 11.95 18.63 -2.29
N PRO A 180 12.70 18.42 -3.39
CA PRO A 180 13.64 17.31 -3.51
C PRO A 180 14.66 17.27 -2.36
N LYS A 181 14.91 16.08 -1.81
CA LYS A 181 15.88 15.79 -0.72
C LYS A 181 15.53 16.36 0.66
N TRP A 182 14.53 17.21 0.79
CA TRP A 182 14.16 17.76 2.09
C TRP A 182 13.40 16.73 2.97
N PRO A 183 12.41 15.98 2.45
CA PRO A 183 11.76 14.95 3.24
C PRO A 183 12.73 13.90 3.77
N GLU A 184 13.64 13.43 2.92
CA GLU A 184 14.66 12.45 3.28
C GLU A 184 15.56 12.96 4.41
N HIS A 185 15.96 14.22 4.35
CA HIS A 185 16.78 14.84 5.38
C HIS A 185 16.04 15.00 6.73
N LEU A 186 14.73 15.20 6.69
CA LEU A 186 13.91 15.29 7.91
C LEU A 186 13.68 13.92 8.55
N LEU A 187 13.51 12.87 7.74
CA LEU A 187 13.28 11.52 8.22
C LEU A 187 14.53 10.87 8.80
N THR A 188 15.72 11.26 8.32
CA THR A 188 17.02 10.71 8.78
C THR A 188 17.68 11.50 9.91
N ARG A 189 17.06 12.56 10.41
CA ARG A 189 17.66 13.45 11.44
C ARG A 189 17.63 12.87 12.86
N HIS A 190 16.95 11.78 13.08
CA HIS A 190 16.73 11.18 14.40
C HIS A 190 17.18 9.71 14.49
N ASP A 191 17.98 9.25 13.52
CA ASP A 191 18.65 7.94 13.56
C ASP A 191 20.11 8.07 14.00
#